data_41e2a3344880b7086a01d25c1c4204c9
#
_entry.id   41e2a3344880b7086a01d25c1c4204c9
#
_cell.length_a   1.000
_cell.length_b   1.000
_cell.length_c   1.000
_cell.angle_alpha   90.00
_cell.angle_beta   90.00
_cell.angle_gamma   90.00
#
_symmetry.space_group_name_H-M   'P 1'
#
loop_
_entity.id
_entity.type
_entity.pdbx_description
1 polymer ?
#
loop_
_entity_poly.entity_id
_entity_poly.type
_entity_poly.pdbx_seq_one_letter_code
_entity_poly.pdbx_strand_id
1 'polypeptide(L)'
;GMGRLKMSERPKTLTEKQAVAAVGQVALTHLYQNLFSEYNKIIAQFLLTKADFSDRNRYLNARNVSLNLLKKGIIPVVNENDAVVADEIKVGDNDTLSALVAGLIDADLLIILSDIEGLYNKNPQKYDDAKLIKLVGKIDEDIKKMAGMEGSKFGTGGMYTKIIAAEMATKIGTNLVIASGGEPENIGKII
;
A
#
# COMPACT_ATOMS: atom_id res chain seq x y z
N GLY A 1 -11.18 -3.17 -13.37
CA GLY A 1 -11.80 -4.29 -14.06
C GLY A 1 -13.23 -3.99 -14.50
N MET A 2 -14.14 -3.63 -13.56
CA MET A 2 -15.56 -3.42 -13.83
C MET A 2 -15.83 -2.49 -15.00
N GLY A 3 -15.21 -1.32 -15.07
CA GLY A 3 -15.42 -0.38 -16.18
C GLY A 3 -14.99 -0.93 -17.53
N ARG A 4 -13.91 -1.71 -17.60
CA ARG A 4 -13.48 -2.38 -18.85
C ARG A 4 -14.45 -3.46 -19.30
N LEU A 5 -15.09 -4.14 -18.35
CA LEU A 5 -16.10 -5.18 -18.60
C LEU A 5 -17.51 -4.61 -18.75
N LYS A 6 -17.68 -3.27 -18.66
CA LYS A 6 -18.99 -2.58 -18.69
C LYS A 6 -20.00 -3.16 -17.69
N MET A 7 -19.52 -3.59 -16.53
CA MET A 7 -20.37 -4.15 -15.48
C MET A 7 -21.11 -3.04 -14.74
N SER A 8 -22.43 -3.19 -14.60
CA SER A 8 -23.30 -2.27 -13.83
C SER A 8 -23.36 -2.65 -12.35
N GLU A 9 -23.13 -3.92 -12.01
CA GLU A 9 -23.16 -4.44 -10.65
C GLU A 9 -21.79 -4.92 -10.20
N ARG A 10 -21.55 -4.87 -8.88
CA ARG A 10 -20.34 -5.42 -8.28
C ARG A 10 -20.35 -6.95 -8.35
N PRO A 11 -19.18 -7.60 -8.59
CA PRO A 11 -19.06 -9.05 -8.57
C PRO A 11 -19.41 -9.60 -7.19
N LYS A 12 -20.19 -10.68 -7.15
CA LYS A 12 -20.74 -11.25 -5.90
C LYS A 12 -19.89 -12.42 -5.41
N THR A 13 -19.39 -13.23 -6.33
CA THR A 13 -18.58 -14.42 -6.01
C THR A 13 -17.08 -14.09 -6.00
N LEU A 14 -16.29 -14.89 -5.27
CA LEU A 14 -14.84 -14.77 -5.25
C LEU A 14 -14.25 -14.88 -6.66
N THR A 15 -14.68 -15.88 -7.43
CA THR A 15 -14.20 -16.12 -8.80
C THR A 15 -14.48 -14.91 -9.72
N GLU A 16 -15.67 -14.29 -9.61
CA GLU A 16 -15.98 -13.08 -10.36
C GLU A 16 -15.08 -11.92 -9.95
N LYS A 17 -14.82 -11.75 -8.64
CA LYS A 17 -13.90 -10.71 -8.13
C LYS A 17 -12.50 -10.91 -8.68
N GLN A 18 -11.99 -12.14 -8.65
CA GLN A 18 -10.68 -12.52 -9.19
C GLN A 18 -10.58 -12.24 -10.71
N ALA A 19 -11.58 -12.63 -11.48
CA ALA A 19 -11.63 -12.37 -12.92
C ALA A 19 -11.65 -10.85 -13.23
N VAL A 20 -12.46 -10.09 -12.50
CA VAL A 20 -12.53 -8.62 -12.64
C VAL A 20 -11.21 -7.97 -12.24
N ALA A 21 -10.54 -8.47 -11.20
CA ALA A 21 -9.23 -7.99 -10.77
C ALA A 21 -8.16 -8.25 -11.85
N ALA A 22 -8.13 -9.45 -12.43
CA ALA A 22 -7.21 -9.79 -13.52
C ALA A 22 -7.33 -8.83 -14.72
N VAL A 23 -8.57 -8.54 -15.16
CA VAL A 23 -8.81 -7.55 -16.23
C VAL A 23 -8.42 -6.14 -15.79
N GLY A 24 -8.68 -5.78 -14.53
CA GLY A 24 -8.33 -4.48 -13.97
C GLY A 24 -6.82 -4.25 -13.89
N GLN A 25 -6.08 -5.28 -13.51
CA GLN A 25 -4.63 -5.21 -13.37
C GLN A 25 -3.91 -4.88 -14.69
N VAL A 26 -4.37 -5.43 -15.81
CA VAL A 26 -3.82 -5.08 -17.14
C VAL A 26 -3.97 -3.58 -17.42
N ALA A 27 -5.17 -3.02 -17.17
CA ALA A 27 -5.41 -1.59 -17.39
C ALA A 27 -4.58 -0.71 -16.45
N LEU A 28 -4.41 -1.12 -15.20
CA LEU A 28 -3.61 -0.40 -14.20
C LEU A 28 -2.14 -0.38 -14.61
N THR A 29 -1.58 -1.53 -14.96
CA THR A 29 -0.17 -1.64 -15.39
C THR A 29 0.10 -0.81 -16.65
N HIS A 30 -0.83 -0.84 -17.62
CA HIS A 30 -0.71 -0.04 -18.83
C HIS A 30 -0.72 1.47 -18.54
N LEU A 31 -1.54 1.93 -17.58
CA LEU A 31 -1.54 3.33 -17.15
C LEU A 31 -0.17 3.73 -16.58
N TYR A 32 0.38 2.95 -15.66
CA TYR A 32 1.71 3.20 -15.10
C TYR A 32 2.80 3.17 -16.18
N GLN A 33 2.75 2.19 -17.08
CA GLN A 33 3.71 2.08 -18.18
C GLN A 33 3.70 3.35 -19.04
N ASN A 34 2.53 3.85 -19.42
CA ASN A 34 2.44 5.06 -20.24
C ASN A 34 3.01 6.29 -19.51
N LEU A 35 2.60 6.51 -18.25
CA LEU A 35 3.06 7.63 -17.45
C LEU A 35 4.58 7.62 -17.23
N PHE A 36 5.16 6.48 -16.89
CA PHE A 36 6.60 6.37 -16.65
C PHE A 36 7.41 6.44 -17.95
N SER A 37 6.85 6.00 -19.09
CA SER A 37 7.55 6.06 -20.39
C SER A 37 7.79 7.50 -20.85
N GLU A 38 6.93 8.46 -20.46
CA GLU A 38 7.13 9.90 -20.74
C GLU A 38 8.43 10.43 -20.11
N TYR A 39 8.90 9.80 -19.05
CA TYR A 39 10.15 10.12 -18.35
C TYR A 39 11.29 9.16 -18.69
N ASN A 40 11.16 8.36 -19.75
CA ASN A 40 12.12 7.31 -20.14
C ASN A 40 12.43 6.32 -19.00
N LYS A 41 11.44 6.03 -18.16
CA LYS A 41 11.56 5.04 -17.08
C LYS A 41 10.87 3.74 -17.47
N ILE A 42 11.54 2.64 -17.20
CA ILE A 42 11.00 1.29 -17.39
C ILE A 42 10.37 0.85 -16.08
N ILE A 43 9.16 0.30 -16.16
CA ILE A 43 8.50 -0.34 -15.03
C ILE A 43 8.52 -1.87 -15.18
N ALA A 44 8.40 -2.56 -14.06
CA ALA A 44 8.13 -4.00 -14.01
C ALA A 44 6.88 -4.25 -13.18
N GLN A 45 5.92 -5.00 -13.71
CA GLN A 45 4.79 -5.47 -12.91
C GLN A 45 5.26 -6.56 -11.96
N PHE A 46 4.93 -6.42 -10.67
CA PHE A 46 5.30 -7.39 -9.65
C PHE A 46 4.11 -7.70 -8.75
N LEU A 47 3.49 -8.85 -8.96
CA LEU A 47 2.29 -9.27 -8.24
C LEU A 47 2.66 -10.28 -7.16
N LEU A 48 2.35 -9.94 -5.91
CA LEU A 48 2.72 -10.70 -4.73
C LEU A 48 1.48 -11.21 -3.99
N THR A 49 1.67 -12.27 -3.25
CA THR A 49 0.68 -12.83 -2.32
C THR A 49 1.27 -12.91 -0.92
N LYS A 50 0.45 -13.12 0.09
CA LYS A 50 0.92 -13.33 1.47
C LYS A 50 1.93 -14.50 1.56
N ALA A 51 1.77 -15.53 0.73
CA ALA A 51 2.68 -16.66 0.68
C ALA A 51 4.10 -16.26 0.27
N ASP A 52 4.26 -15.22 -0.56
CA ASP A 52 5.56 -14.74 -1.01
C ASP A 52 6.35 -14.07 0.13
N PHE A 53 5.68 -13.66 1.20
CA PHE A 53 6.31 -13.11 2.40
C PHE A 53 6.48 -14.13 3.53
N SER A 54 5.70 -15.22 3.57
CA SER A 54 5.74 -16.22 4.65
C SER A 54 6.61 -17.44 4.32
N ASP A 55 6.75 -17.82 3.06
CA ASP A 55 7.66 -18.88 2.62
C ASP A 55 9.06 -18.30 2.36
N ARG A 56 10.07 -18.90 2.99
CA ARG A 56 11.45 -18.38 2.91
C ARG A 56 11.99 -18.36 1.48
N ASN A 57 11.74 -19.39 0.70
CA ASN A 57 12.29 -19.49 -0.65
C ASN A 57 11.62 -18.49 -1.59
N ARG A 58 10.29 -18.34 -1.47
CA ARG A 58 9.52 -17.35 -2.22
C ARG A 58 9.94 -15.94 -1.84
N TYR A 59 10.12 -15.67 -0.55
CA TYR A 59 10.62 -14.37 -0.05
C TYR A 59 11.99 -14.03 -0.66
N LEU A 60 12.96 -14.93 -0.59
CA LEU A 60 14.30 -14.70 -1.15
C LEU A 60 14.26 -14.48 -2.66
N ASN A 61 13.44 -15.24 -3.39
CA ASN A 61 13.27 -15.03 -4.82
C ASN A 61 12.67 -13.66 -5.13
N ALA A 62 11.59 -13.28 -4.46
CA ALA A 62 10.96 -11.97 -4.61
C ALA A 62 11.94 -10.83 -4.30
N ARG A 63 12.70 -10.95 -3.20
CA ARG A 63 13.75 -10.00 -2.81
C ARG A 63 14.81 -9.87 -3.91
N ASN A 64 15.38 -10.98 -4.35
CA ASN A 64 16.44 -10.97 -5.36
C ASN A 64 15.99 -10.36 -6.69
N VAL A 65 14.77 -10.66 -7.12
CA VAL A 65 14.18 -10.06 -8.32
C VAL A 65 14.00 -8.55 -8.14
N SER A 66 13.42 -8.12 -7.02
CA SER A 66 13.18 -6.70 -6.72
C SER A 66 14.48 -5.90 -6.69
N LEU A 67 15.49 -6.39 -5.98
CA LEU A 67 16.81 -5.73 -5.90
C LEU A 67 17.51 -5.68 -7.26
N ASN A 68 17.37 -6.73 -8.09
CA ASN A 68 17.94 -6.75 -9.44
C ASN A 68 17.26 -5.72 -10.37
N LEU A 69 15.93 -5.56 -10.27
CA LEU A 69 15.19 -4.54 -11.01
C LEU A 69 15.67 -3.14 -10.61
N LEU A 70 15.70 -2.86 -9.30
CA LEU A 70 16.16 -1.58 -8.77
C LEU A 70 17.60 -1.26 -9.17
N LYS A 71 18.52 -2.23 -9.09
CA LYS A 71 19.90 -2.07 -9.54
C LYS A 71 20.03 -1.70 -11.03
N LYS A 72 19.07 -2.11 -11.84
CA LYS A 72 19.00 -1.75 -13.28
C LYS A 72 18.24 -0.45 -13.55
N GLY A 73 17.80 0.26 -12.52
CA GLY A 73 16.99 1.47 -12.65
C GLY A 73 15.55 1.21 -13.12
N ILE A 74 15.09 -0.04 -13.03
CA ILE A 74 13.71 -0.43 -13.35
C ILE A 74 12.85 -0.26 -12.10
N ILE A 75 11.67 0.33 -12.25
CA ILE A 75 10.74 0.63 -11.15
C ILE A 75 9.74 -0.53 -10.99
N PRO A 76 9.79 -1.32 -9.89
CA PRO A 76 8.78 -2.32 -9.63
C PRO A 76 7.46 -1.64 -9.25
N VAL A 77 6.40 -1.89 -10.00
CA VAL A 77 5.03 -1.53 -9.65
C VAL A 77 4.38 -2.76 -9.03
N VAL A 78 4.23 -2.70 -7.71
CA VAL A 78 3.78 -3.84 -6.91
C VAL A 78 2.31 -3.75 -6.61
N ASN A 79 1.61 -4.88 -6.65
CA ASN A 79 0.24 -5.03 -6.18
C ASN A 79 0.01 -6.45 -5.64
N GLU A 80 -1.09 -6.66 -4.92
CA GLU A 80 -1.51 -8.02 -4.56
C GLU A 80 -1.98 -8.78 -5.81
N ASN A 81 -1.69 -10.08 -5.86
CA ASN A 81 -2.18 -10.95 -6.94
C ASN A 81 -3.61 -11.40 -6.67
N ASP A 82 -4.53 -10.45 -6.73
CA ASP A 82 -5.96 -10.68 -6.50
C ASP A 82 -6.60 -11.73 -7.41
N ALA A 83 -5.94 -12.10 -8.52
CA ALA A 83 -6.46 -13.12 -9.43
C ALA A 83 -6.38 -14.56 -8.88
N VAL A 84 -5.50 -14.80 -7.89
CA VAL A 84 -5.27 -16.15 -7.35
C VAL A 84 -5.41 -16.23 -5.83
N VAL A 85 -5.62 -15.09 -5.15
CA VAL A 85 -5.69 -15.04 -3.69
C VAL A 85 -7.11 -15.33 -3.21
N ALA A 86 -7.25 -16.28 -2.28
CA ALA A 86 -8.48 -16.49 -1.53
C ALA A 86 -8.58 -15.51 -0.34
N ASP A 87 -9.79 -15.17 0.09
CA ASP A 87 -10.03 -14.15 1.12
C ASP A 87 -9.30 -14.45 2.45
N GLU A 88 -9.07 -15.74 2.76
CA GLU A 88 -8.40 -16.20 4.00
C GLU A 88 -6.88 -15.95 4.01
N ILE A 89 -6.27 -15.71 2.85
CA ILE A 89 -4.81 -15.57 2.68
C ILE A 89 -4.40 -14.25 2.04
N LYS A 90 -5.30 -13.25 2.05
CA LYS A 90 -4.99 -11.91 1.56
C LYS A 90 -4.02 -11.18 2.48
N VAL A 91 -3.19 -10.30 1.89
CA VAL A 91 -2.53 -9.22 2.62
C VAL A 91 -3.59 -8.24 3.13
N GLY A 92 -4.59 -7.95 2.31
CA GLY A 92 -5.83 -7.29 2.69
C GLY A 92 -5.90 -5.81 2.30
N ASP A 93 -4.78 -5.10 2.34
CA ASP A 93 -4.69 -3.68 1.96
C ASP A 93 -3.28 -3.33 1.45
N ASN A 94 -3.20 -2.27 0.67
CA ASN A 94 -1.93 -1.84 0.08
C ASN A 94 -1.02 -1.11 1.08
N ASP A 95 -1.52 -0.60 2.20
CA ASP A 95 -0.69 -0.01 3.25
C ASP A 95 0.18 -1.11 3.88
N THR A 96 -0.44 -2.23 4.26
CA THR A 96 0.26 -3.42 4.77
C THR A 96 1.21 -4.01 3.72
N LEU A 97 0.75 -4.14 2.46
CA LEU A 97 1.61 -4.63 1.37
C LEU A 97 2.84 -3.74 1.19
N SER A 98 2.68 -2.42 1.26
CA SER A 98 3.80 -1.48 1.10
C SER A 98 4.85 -1.62 2.21
N ALA A 99 4.42 -1.85 3.46
CA ALA A 99 5.33 -2.11 4.58
C ALA A 99 6.10 -3.44 4.40
N LEU A 100 5.43 -4.50 3.94
CA LEU A 100 6.08 -5.77 3.60
C LEU A 100 7.10 -5.61 2.47
N VAL A 101 6.76 -4.85 1.43
CA VAL A 101 7.67 -4.57 0.31
C VAL A 101 8.85 -3.70 0.76
N ALA A 102 8.62 -2.70 1.61
CA ALA A 102 9.71 -1.90 2.19
C ALA A 102 10.74 -2.77 2.91
N GLY A 103 10.27 -3.75 3.71
CA GLY A 103 11.16 -4.74 4.33
C GLY A 103 11.82 -5.69 3.33
N LEU A 104 11.13 -6.06 2.27
CA LEU A 104 11.67 -6.95 1.23
C LEU A 104 12.89 -6.35 0.54
N ILE A 105 12.92 -5.03 0.35
CA ILE A 105 13.98 -4.31 -0.38
C ILE A 105 14.92 -3.52 0.53
N ASP A 106 14.79 -3.62 1.86
CA ASP A 106 15.51 -2.81 2.86
C ASP A 106 15.39 -1.30 2.58
N ALA A 107 14.17 -0.82 2.42
CA ALA A 107 13.91 0.59 2.14
C ALA A 107 14.23 1.46 3.38
N ASP A 108 14.88 2.60 3.17
CA ASP A 108 15.14 3.59 4.22
C ASP A 108 13.88 4.37 4.61
N LEU A 109 12.97 4.55 3.64
CA LEU A 109 11.77 5.35 3.78
C LEU A 109 10.59 4.71 3.05
N LEU A 110 9.44 4.66 3.70
CA LEU A 110 8.14 4.34 3.12
C LEU A 110 7.25 5.58 3.16
N ILE A 111 6.75 6.02 2.01
CA ILE A 111 5.80 7.13 1.91
C ILE A 111 4.43 6.55 1.54
N ILE A 112 3.44 6.75 2.40
CA ILE A 112 2.04 6.40 2.13
C ILE A 112 1.30 7.67 1.71
N LEU A 113 0.89 7.72 0.45
CA LEU A 113 0.03 8.77 -0.07
C LEU A 113 -1.44 8.41 0.19
N SER A 114 -2.15 9.33 0.83
CA SER A 114 -3.53 9.14 1.27
C SER A 114 -4.43 10.30 0.85
N ASP A 115 -5.73 10.16 1.08
CA ASP A 115 -6.73 11.23 0.98
C ASP A 115 -6.71 12.20 2.17
N ILE A 116 -5.88 11.92 3.19
CA ILE A 116 -5.66 12.75 4.36
C ILE A 116 -4.16 13.08 4.53
N GLU A 117 -3.86 14.19 5.19
CA GLU A 117 -2.49 14.69 5.37
C GLU A 117 -1.64 13.83 6.33
N GLY A 118 -2.25 13.10 7.24
CA GLY A 118 -1.55 12.30 8.23
C GLY A 118 -2.43 11.92 9.41
N LEU A 119 -1.80 11.52 10.53
CA LEU A 119 -2.48 11.20 11.77
C LEU A 119 -2.91 12.47 12.50
N TYR A 120 -4.15 12.53 12.93
CA TYR A 120 -4.69 13.59 13.78
C TYR A 120 -4.98 13.06 15.19
N ASN A 121 -4.92 13.95 16.19
CA ASN A 121 -5.27 13.61 17.58
C ASN A 121 -6.74 13.23 17.77
N LYS A 122 -7.60 13.57 16.81
CA LYS A 122 -9.03 13.21 16.72
C LYS A 122 -9.51 13.38 15.28
N ASN A 123 -10.69 12.85 14.97
CA ASN A 123 -11.19 12.84 13.58
C ASN A 123 -11.45 14.29 13.08
N PRO A 124 -10.71 14.79 12.07
CA PRO A 124 -10.83 16.16 11.56
C PRO A 124 -12.18 16.43 10.84
N GLN A 125 -12.89 15.39 10.40
CA GLN A 125 -14.23 15.53 9.82
C GLN A 125 -15.33 15.78 10.86
N LYS A 126 -15.02 15.49 12.14
CA LYS A 126 -15.99 15.62 13.24
C LYS A 126 -15.65 16.75 14.22
N TYR A 127 -14.40 17.19 14.24
CA TYR A 127 -13.89 18.14 15.23
C TYR A 127 -13.02 19.20 14.55
N ASP A 128 -13.47 20.46 14.58
CA ASP A 128 -12.78 21.60 13.95
C ASP A 128 -11.43 21.93 14.62
N ASP A 129 -11.25 21.51 15.88
CA ASP A 129 -10.02 21.69 16.65
C ASP A 129 -9.09 20.48 16.60
N ALA A 130 -9.28 19.56 15.63
CA ALA A 130 -8.37 18.46 15.37
C ALA A 130 -7.00 18.98 14.93
N LYS A 131 -5.94 18.40 15.51
CA LYS A 131 -4.55 18.81 15.23
C LYS A 131 -3.78 17.67 14.61
N LEU A 132 -3.07 17.98 13.53
CA LEU A 132 -2.16 17.06 12.86
C LEU A 132 -0.98 16.72 13.80
N ILE A 133 -0.68 15.44 13.94
CA ILE A 133 0.48 14.93 14.66
C ILE A 133 1.63 14.82 13.66
N LYS A 134 2.60 15.75 13.77
CA LYS A 134 3.71 15.85 12.82
C LYS A 134 4.78 14.78 13.00
N LEU A 135 4.93 14.26 14.22
CA LEU A 135 5.96 13.27 14.54
C LEU A 135 5.44 12.29 15.59
N VAL A 136 5.61 11.01 15.32
CA VAL A 136 5.32 9.90 16.24
C VAL A 136 6.63 9.18 16.52
N GLY A 137 7.20 9.36 17.71
CA GLY A 137 8.45 8.70 18.10
C GLY A 137 8.26 7.23 18.47
N LYS A 138 7.05 6.85 18.89
CA LYS A 138 6.70 5.47 19.25
C LYS A 138 5.21 5.24 19.02
N ILE A 139 4.88 4.11 18.43
CA ILE A 139 3.49 3.69 18.27
C ILE A 139 3.07 2.93 19.51
N ASP A 140 2.38 3.62 20.42
CA ASP A 140 1.81 3.09 21.64
C ASP A 140 0.28 2.94 21.53
N GLU A 141 -0.36 2.53 22.61
CA GLU A 141 -1.81 2.34 22.63
C GLU A 141 -2.60 3.64 22.39
N ASP A 142 -2.07 4.79 22.77
CA ASP A 142 -2.75 6.07 22.55
C ASP A 142 -2.72 6.45 21.07
N ILE A 143 -1.61 6.24 20.37
CA ILE A 143 -1.53 6.39 18.91
C ILE A 143 -2.50 5.43 18.19
N LYS A 144 -2.59 4.18 18.66
CA LYS A 144 -3.53 3.20 18.12
C LYS A 144 -4.99 3.63 18.33
N LYS A 145 -5.34 4.15 19.51
CA LYS A 145 -6.67 4.70 19.80
C LYS A 145 -7.02 5.87 18.88
N MET A 146 -6.11 6.82 18.68
CA MET A 146 -6.28 7.94 17.75
C MET A 146 -6.54 7.47 16.32
N ALA A 147 -5.93 6.36 15.89
CA ALA A 147 -6.17 5.73 14.60
C ALA A 147 -7.53 5.00 14.48
N GLY A 148 -8.32 4.95 15.56
CA GLY A 148 -9.63 4.31 15.57
C GLY A 148 -9.60 2.80 15.82
N MET A 149 -8.56 2.28 16.49
CA MET A 149 -8.44 0.85 16.82
C MET A 149 -9.42 0.40 17.91
N GLU A 150 -9.93 1.29 18.74
CA GLU A 150 -10.98 0.99 19.72
C GLU A 150 -12.37 1.14 19.08
N GLY A 151 -13.10 0.05 18.94
CA GLY A 151 -14.55 0.03 18.68
C GLY A 151 -15.01 -0.09 17.22
N SER A 152 -14.16 -0.11 16.22
CA SER A 152 -14.61 -0.30 14.84
C SER A 152 -14.51 -1.76 14.40
N LYS A 153 -15.64 -2.47 14.36
CA LYS A 153 -15.77 -3.79 13.71
C LYS A 153 -15.59 -3.74 12.16
N PHE A 154 -15.28 -2.56 11.58
CA PHE A 154 -15.29 -2.29 10.13
C PHE A 154 -14.14 -1.41 9.64
N GLY A 155 -12.94 -1.57 10.18
CA GLY A 155 -11.78 -0.77 9.75
C GLY A 155 -10.93 -1.44 8.67
N THR A 156 -11.50 -1.80 7.52
CA THR A 156 -10.70 -2.15 6.33
C THR A 156 -10.45 -0.89 5.51
N GLY A 157 -9.41 -0.16 5.84
CA GLY A 157 -9.03 1.09 5.19
C GLY A 157 -9.05 2.28 6.14
N GLY A 158 -8.26 3.29 5.85
CA GLY A 158 -8.17 4.49 6.65
C GLY A 158 -6.91 4.53 7.53
N MET A 159 -6.94 5.32 8.61
CA MET A 159 -5.75 5.53 9.46
C MET A 159 -5.27 4.27 10.17
N TYR A 160 -6.18 3.35 10.50
CA TYR A 160 -5.86 2.07 11.14
C TYR A 160 -4.82 1.25 10.34
N THR A 161 -5.05 1.01 9.04
CA THR A 161 -4.13 0.24 8.19
C THR A 161 -2.78 0.92 8.05
N LYS A 162 -2.76 2.27 8.03
CA LYS A 162 -1.53 3.06 7.96
C LYS A 162 -0.71 2.98 9.24
N ILE A 163 -1.34 2.93 10.41
CA ILE A 163 -0.64 2.74 11.69
C ILE A 163 -0.11 1.30 11.82
N ILE A 164 -0.84 0.29 11.34
CA ILE A 164 -0.30 -1.08 11.25
C ILE A 164 0.92 -1.13 10.33
N ALA A 165 0.83 -0.54 9.14
CA ALA A 165 1.96 -0.45 8.22
C ALA A 165 3.16 0.29 8.84
N ALA A 166 2.90 1.38 9.58
CA ALA A 166 3.93 2.13 10.30
C ALA A 166 4.60 1.28 11.39
N GLU A 167 3.81 0.51 12.16
CA GLU A 167 4.35 -0.39 13.18
C GLU A 167 5.22 -1.48 12.55
N MET A 168 4.82 -2.02 11.39
CA MET A 168 5.60 -3.03 10.66
C MET A 168 6.90 -2.43 10.11
N ALA A 169 6.83 -1.29 9.41
CA ALA A 169 7.97 -0.63 8.81
C ALA A 169 9.01 -0.20 9.85
N THR A 170 8.59 0.42 10.95
CA THR A 170 9.49 0.90 11.99
C THR A 170 10.17 -0.23 12.79
N LYS A 171 9.51 -1.38 12.96
CA LYS A 171 10.12 -2.58 13.57
C LYS A 171 11.32 -3.12 12.79
N ILE A 172 11.36 -2.90 11.49
CA ILE A 172 12.47 -3.32 10.62
C ILE A 172 13.45 -2.18 10.31
N GLY A 173 13.27 -1.01 10.92
CA GLY A 173 14.17 0.13 10.77
C GLY A 173 13.82 1.09 9.63
N THR A 174 12.71 0.88 8.92
CA THR A 174 12.23 1.78 7.86
C THR A 174 11.43 2.93 8.45
N ASN A 175 11.79 4.17 8.12
CA ASN A 175 10.97 5.33 8.46
C ASN A 175 9.69 5.34 7.64
N LEU A 176 8.58 5.86 8.21
CA LEU A 176 7.32 5.97 7.49
C LEU A 176 6.76 7.39 7.56
N VAL A 177 6.33 7.91 6.43
CA VAL A 177 5.63 9.19 6.31
C VAL A 177 4.25 8.96 5.69
N ILE A 178 3.22 9.56 6.28
CA ILE A 178 1.87 9.64 5.70
C ILE A 178 1.70 11.07 5.17
N ALA A 179 1.29 11.21 3.92
CA ALA A 179 1.09 12.51 3.30
C ALA A 179 -0.14 12.52 2.38
N SER A 180 -0.65 13.71 2.07
CA SER A 180 -1.73 13.87 1.10
C SER A 180 -1.26 13.51 -0.31
N GLY A 181 -1.98 12.62 -0.98
CA GLY A 181 -1.79 12.28 -2.39
C GLY A 181 -2.39 13.31 -3.35
N GLY A 182 -3.20 14.25 -2.84
CA GLY A 182 -3.72 15.38 -3.63
C GLY A 182 -2.67 16.45 -3.94
N GLU A 183 -1.53 16.42 -3.27
CA GLU A 183 -0.42 17.35 -3.42
C GLU A 183 0.88 16.58 -3.72
N PRO A 184 1.11 16.11 -4.95
CA PRO A 184 2.26 15.26 -5.30
C PRO A 184 3.62 15.94 -5.05
N GLU A 185 3.68 17.28 -5.00
CA GLU A 185 4.87 18.05 -4.66
C GLU A 185 5.37 17.75 -3.22
N ASN A 186 4.51 17.23 -2.35
CA ASN A 186 4.90 16.83 -1.00
C ASN A 186 5.97 15.73 -1.01
N ILE A 187 6.00 14.87 -2.02
CA ILE A 187 7.05 13.84 -2.15
C ILE A 187 8.43 14.50 -2.20
N GLY A 188 8.60 15.56 -3.00
CA GLY A 188 9.88 16.29 -3.10
C GLY A 188 10.28 17.06 -1.83
N LYS A 189 9.32 17.32 -0.92
CA LYS A 189 9.62 17.93 0.39
C LYS A 189 9.99 16.90 1.47
N ILE A 190 9.58 15.64 1.26
CA ILE A 190 9.81 14.54 2.19
C ILE A 190 11.20 13.91 1.96
N ILE A 191 11.66 13.86 0.71
CA ILE A 191 12.98 13.35 0.30
C ILE A 191 14.03 14.45 0.41
#